data_fe4866a7f8fd1f1d31cf9d146253d902
#
_entry.id   fe4866a7f8fd1f1d31cf9d146253d902
#
_cell.length_a   1.000
_cell.length_b   1.000
_cell.length_c   1.000
_cell.angle_alpha   90.00
_cell.angle_beta   90.00
_cell.angle_gamma   90.00
#
_symmetry.space_group_name_H-M   'P 1'
#
loop_
_entity.id
_entity.type
_entity.pdbx_description
1 polymer ?
#
loop_
_entity_poly.entity_id
_entity_poly.type
_entity_poly.pdbx_seq_one_letter_code
_entity_poly.pdbx_strand_id
1 'polypeptide(L)'
;MTFSLTLFSPLASAQNIDANAAPQDFVEAVASTALSAVKNDAAARQGDREAVKVLIETYVLPYVNFEKTTRLAAGRHWRTATPEQRQNLVDAFKNTLIRTYSGAMAKVDDNSSISMQPFRGDASANDVVVRSMINQSNGPAVAVDYRLEKTPNGWKVYDLNVENIWLIQNYRNQFNDQIAQNGIDGLINALNQQNR
;
A
#
# COMPACT_ATOMS: atom_id res chain seq x y z
N MET A 1 34.31 22.78 -35.43
CA MET A 1 33.57 21.51 -35.34
C MET A 1 33.17 21.32 -33.89
N THR A 2 31.97 21.71 -33.56
CA THR A 2 31.41 21.63 -32.20
C THR A 2 30.51 20.39 -32.16
N PHE A 3 30.93 19.36 -31.38
CA PHE A 3 30.15 18.16 -31.13
C PHE A 3 29.12 18.46 -30.02
N SER A 4 27.84 18.54 -30.37
CA SER A 4 26.75 18.57 -29.41
C SER A 4 26.48 17.16 -28.91
N LEU A 5 26.76 16.91 -27.65
CA LEU A 5 26.42 15.68 -26.94
C LEU A 5 24.96 15.78 -26.48
N THR A 6 24.02 15.15 -27.19
CA THR A 6 22.63 15.00 -26.75
C THR A 6 22.58 13.91 -25.67
N LEU A 7 22.37 14.32 -24.43
CA LEU A 7 22.06 13.45 -23.31
C LEU A 7 20.62 12.87 -23.52
N PHE A 8 20.54 11.63 -23.95
CA PHE A 8 19.33 10.84 -23.87
C PHE A 8 19.14 10.38 -22.42
N SER A 9 18.25 11.04 -21.69
CA SER A 9 17.73 10.48 -20.42
C SER A 9 16.78 9.33 -20.79
N PRO A 10 16.99 8.11 -20.27
CA PRO A 10 15.99 7.06 -20.42
C PRO A 10 14.76 7.47 -19.63
N LEU A 11 13.64 7.73 -20.30
CA LEU A 11 12.32 7.75 -19.71
C LEU A 11 12.08 6.32 -19.15
N ALA A 12 12.10 6.18 -17.84
CA ALA A 12 11.63 4.97 -17.17
C ALA A 12 10.16 4.78 -17.60
N SER A 13 9.93 3.84 -18.49
CA SER A 13 8.58 3.39 -18.84
C SER A 13 7.95 2.84 -17.57
N ALA A 14 6.99 3.57 -16.98
CA ALA A 14 6.10 3.00 -15.99
C ALA A 14 5.49 1.74 -16.62
N GLN A 15 5.79 0.56 -16.08
CA GLN A 15 5.17 -0.67 -16.52
C GLN A 15 3.66 -0.51 -16.35
N ASN A 16 2.94 -0.56 -17.48
CA ASN A 16 1.49 -0.41 -17.49
C ASN A 16 0.90 -1.74 -16.97
N ILE A 17 0.62 -1.80 -15.66
CA ILE A 17 0.05 -2.98 -15.02
C ILE A 17 -1.41 -3.11 -15.46
N ASP A 18 -1.75 -4.26 -16.05
CA ASP A 18 -3.12 -4.56 -16.46
C ASP A 18 -4.01 -4.83 -15.23
N ALA A 19 -4.79 -3.84 -14.87
CA ALA A 19 -5.75 -3.95 -13.75
C ALA A 19 -6.93 -4.90 -14.06
N ASN A 20 -7.06 -5.43 -15.29
CA ASN A 20 -8.08 -6.40 -15.68
C ASN A 20 -7.55 -7.83 -15.79
N ALA A 21 -6.25 -8.06 -15.58
CA ALA A 21 -5.65 -9.38 -15.52
C ALA A 21 -6.30 -10.26 -14.45
N ALA A 22 -5.95 -11.54 -14.38
CA ALA A 22 -6.39 -12.39 -13.28
C ALA A 22 -5.94 -11.77 -11.93
N PRO A 23 -6.72 -11.90 -10.85
CA PRO A 23 -6.42 -11.23 -9.56
C PRO A 23 -5.01 -11.50 -9.05
N GLN A 24 -4.52 -12.73 -9.23
CA GLN A 24 -3.18 -13.13 -8.82
C GLN A 24 -2.10 -12.44 -9.64
N ASP A 25 -2.25 -12.40 -10.96
CA ASP A 25 -1.30 -11.78 -11.88
C ASP A 25 -1.23 -10.27 -11.66
N PHE A 26 -2.38 -9.64 -11.40
CA PHE A 26 -2.46 -8.23 -11.04
C PHE A 26 -1.67 -7.92 -9.75
N VAL A 27 -1.89 -8.70 -8.67
CA VAL A 27 -1.16 -8.49 -7.41
C VAL A 27 0.33 -8.75 -7.60
N GLU A 28 0.71 -9.81 -8.32
CA GLU A 28 2.11 -10.12 -8.61
C GLU A 28 2.79 -8.97 -9.35
N ALA A 29 2.15 -8.41 -10.36
CA ALA A 29 2.68 -7.28 -11.12
C ALA A 29 2.87 -6.04 -10.27
N VAL A 30 1.86 -5.66 -9.45
CA VAL A 30 1.96 -4.50 -8.54
C VAL A 30 3.06 -4.71 -7.51
N ALA A 31 3.07 -5.85 -6.84
CA ALA A 31 3.99 -6.14 -5.75
C ALA A 31 5.44 -6.30 -6.24
N SER A 32 5.65 -6.94 -7.39
CA SER A 32 6.99 -7.09 -8.00
C SER A 32 7.53 -5.74 -8.49
N THR A 33 6.67 -4.89 -9.05
CA THR A 33 7.07 -3.54 -9.48
C THR A 33 7.47 -2.69 -8.27
N ALA A 34 6.68 -2.71 -7.19
CA ALA A 34 7.00 -2.00 -5.95
C ALA A 34 8.30 -2.51 -5.31
N LEU A 35 8.49 -3.84 -5.25
CA LEU A 35 9.72 -4.43 -4.73
C LEU A 35 10.94 -4.04 -5.58
N SER A 36 10.82 -4.06 -6.90
CA SER A 36 11.89 -3.63 -7.80
C SER A 36 12.23 -2.16 -7.61
N ALA A 37 11.24 -1.30 -7.42
CA ALA A 37 11.45 0.12 -7.14
C ALA A 37 12.25 0.33 -5.84
N VAL A 38 11.91 -0.39 -4.77
CA VAL A 38 12.66 -0.34 -3.50
C VAL A 38 14.09 -0.84 -3.68
N LYS A 39 14.31 -1.94 -4.40
CA LYS A 39 15.66 -2.48 -4.66
C LYS A 39 16.56 -1.48 -5.37
N ASN A 40 16.00 -0.67 -6.26
CA ASN A 40 16.74 0.30 -7.07
C ASN A 40 16.89 1.68 -6.40
N ASP A 41 16.27 1.90 -5.24
CA ASP A 41 16.34 3.16 -4.50
C ASP A 41 17.16 2.99 -3.22
N ALA A 42 18.35 3.59 -3.19
CA ALA A 42 19.27 3.46 -2.06
C ALA A 42 18.73 4.11 -0.77
N ALA A 43 17.97 5.21 -0.87
CA ALA A 43 17.41 5.88 0.30
C ALA A 43 16.24 5.06 0.88
N ALA A 44 15.37 4.50 0.02
CA ALA A 44 14.29 3.62 0.46
C ALA A 44 14.82 2.35 1.14
N ARG A 45 15.91 1.77 0.63
CA ARG A 45 16.62 0.62 1.25
C ARG A 45 17.23 0.94 2.61
N GLN A 46 17.50 2.21 2.90
CA GLN A 46 17.93 2.69 4.22
C GLN A 46 16.75 3.05 5.13
N GLY A 47 15.51 2.88 4.65
CA GLY A 47 14.29 3.20 5.39
C GLY A 47 13.96 4.69 5.43
N ASP A 48 14.52 5.49 4.51
CA ASP A 48 14.17 6.90 4.36
C ASP A 48 12.67 7.02 4.03
N ARG A 49 11.94 7.73 4.89
CA ARG A 49 10.48 7.80 4.83
C ARG A 49 9.97 8.54 3.61
N GLU A 50 10.67 9.60 3.19
CA GLU A 50 10.23 10.40 2.05
C GLU A 50 10.47 9.63 0.74
N ALA A 51 11.61 8.94 0.61
CA ALA A 51 11.87 8.05 -0.51
C ALA A 51 10.83 6.93 -0.59
N VAL A 52 10.55 6.25 0.52
CA VAL A 52 9.52 5.20 0.59
C VAL A 52 8.14 5.74 0.22
N LYS A 53 7.77 6.94 0.70
CA LYS A 53 6.51 7.59 0.38
C LYS A 53 6.36 7.83 -1.13
N VAL A 54 7.39 8.40 -1.76
CA VAL A 54 7.39 8.63 -3.22
C VAL A 54 7.21 7.33 -3.98
N LEU A 55 7.88 6.25 -3.59
CA LEU A 55 7.72 4.94 -4.23
C LEU A 55 6.31 4.38 -4.05
N ILE A 56 5.73 4.48 -2.85
CA ILE A 56 4.35 4.04 -2.59
C ILE A 56 3.36 4.86 -3.43
N GLU A 57 3.51 6.18 -3.47
CA GLU A 57 2.63 7.07 -4.24
C GLU A 57 2.72 6.80 -5.75
N THR A 58 3.89 6.44 -6.23
CA THR A 58 4.13 6.18 -7.66
C THR A 58 3.69 4.77 -8.09
N TYR A 59 4.04 3.74 -7.32
CA TYR A 59 3.95 2.35 -7.76
C TYR A 59 2.86 1.53 -7.06
N VAL A 60 2.28 2.01 -5.95
CA VAL A 60 1.30 1.25 -5.16
C VAL A 60 -0.06 1.95 -5.14
N LEU A 61 -0.13 3.22 -4.77
CA LEU A 61 -1.40 3.94 -4.58
C LEU A 61 -2.31 3.98 -5.80
N PRO A 62 -1.82 4.01 -7.06
CA PRO A 62 -2.69 3.91 -8.23
C PRO A 62 -3.54 2.64 -8.27
N TYR A 63 -3.12 1.58 -7.57
CA TYR A 63 -3.76 0.27 -7.53
C TYR A 63 -4.51 -0.01 -6.22
N VAL A 64 -4.57 0.97 -5.31
CA VAL A 64 -5.22 0.83 -3.99
C VAL A 64 -6.45 1.73 -3.90
N ASN A 65 -7.56 1.21 -3.36
CA ASN A 65 -8.70 2.01 -2.94
C ASN A 65 -8.53 2.43 -1.47
N PHE A 66 -7.68 3.43 -1.24
CA PHE A 66 -7.33 3.87 0.10
C PHE A 66 -8.50 4.57 0.82
N GLU A 67 -9.42 5.18 0.09
CA GLU A 67 -10.66 5.72 0.66
C GLU A 67 -11.52 4.59 1.27
N LYS A 68 -11.69 3.47 0.56
CA LYS A 68 -12.40 2.29 1.08
C LYS A 68 -11.70 1.73 2.32
N THR A 69 -10.36 1.63 2.29
CA THR A 69 -9.56 1.20 3.44
C THR A 69 -9.87 2.06 4.67
N THR A 70 -9.77 3.37 4.52
CA THR A 70 -10.01 4.35 5.60
C THR A 70 -11.46 4.31 6.08
N ARG A 71 -12.41 4.26 5.14
CA ARG A 71 -13.84 4.16 5.45
C ARG A 71 -14.16 2.93 6.30
N LEU A 72 -13.57 1.78 5.95
CA LEU A 72 -13.80 0.54 6.68
C LEU A 72 -13.12 0.55 8.05
N ALA A 73 -11.96 1.19 8.19
CA ALA A 73 -11.29 1.39 9.47
C ALA A 73 -12.07 2.37 10.37
N ALA A 74 -12.59 3.47 9.84
CA ALA A 74 -13.41 4.43 10.58
C ALA A 74 -14.81 3.88 10.94
N GLY A 75 -15.27 2.84 10.23
CA GLY A 75 -16.54 2.16 10.49
C GLY A 75 -17.76 3.09 10.45
N ARG A 76 -18.62 3.02 11.47
CA ARG A 76 -19.84 3.84 11.55
C ARG A 76 -19.58 5.34 11.53
N HIS A 77 -18.44 5.77 12.03
CA HIS A 77 -18.08 7.19 12.16
C HIS A 77 -17.84 7.85 10.81
N TRP A 78 -17.49 7.06 9.78
CA TRP A 78 -17.36 7.59 8.42
C TRP A 78 -18.62 8.28 7.88
N ARG A 79 -19.80 7.78 8.28
CA ARG A 79 -21.08 8.33 7.79
C ARG A 79 -21.37 9.73 8.34
N THR A 80 -20.90 10.03 9.53
CA THR A 80 -21.10 11.33 10.22
C THR A 80 -19.98 12.32 9.92
N ALA A 81 -18.88 11.87 9.32
CA ALA A 81 -17.75 12.72 8.94
C ALA A 81 -18.12 13.65 7.77
N THR A 82 -17.66 14.91 7.85
CA THR A 82 -17.75 15.84 6.73
C THR A 82 -16.83 15.39 5.57
N PRO A 83 -17.06 15.89 4.34
CA PRO A 83 -16.15 15.59 3.21
C PRO A 83 -14.69 15.96 3.53
N GLU A 84 -14.46 17.10 4.18
CA GLU A 84 -13.13 17.55 4.59
C GLU A 84 -12.51 16.60 5.63
N GLN A 85 -13.26 16.22 6.66
CA GLN A 85 -12.78 15.25 7.66
C GLN A 85 -12.44 13.90 7.03
N ARG A 86 -13.22 13.43 6.06
CA ARG A 86 -12.93 12.19 5.32
C ARG A 86 -11.59 12.29 4.58
N GLN A 87 -11.38 13.37 3.85
CA GLN A 87 -10.12 13.58 3.11
C GLN A 87 -8.92 13.67 4.06
N ASN A 88 -9.04 14.49 5.11
CA ASN A 88 -7.98 14.64 6.12
C ASN A 88 -7.66 13.32 6.83
N LEU A 89 -8.67 12.48 7.12
CA LEU A 89 -8.48 11.17 7.73
C LEU A 89 -7.77 10.19 6.76
N VAL A 90 -8.13 10.22 5.47
CA VAL A 90 -7.46 9.41 4.43
C VAL A 90 -5.98 9.77 4.38
N ASP A 91 -5.64 11.04 4.33
CA ASP A 91 -4.25 11.50 4.23
C ASP A 91 -3.46 11.21 5.52
N ALA A 92 -4.04 11.47 6.69
CA ALA A 92 -3.40 11.17 7.97
C ALA A 92 -3.14 9.67 8.14
N PHE A 93 -4.10 8.82 7.78
CA PHE A 93 -3.96 7.37 7.88
C PHE A 93 -2.95 6.81 6.87
N LYS A 94 -2.96 7.30 5.63
CA LYS A 94 -1.95 6.97 4.62
C LYS A 94 -0.53 7.22 5.16
N ASN A 95 -0.28 8.42 5.66
CA ASN A 95 1.01 8.79 6.23
C ASN A 95 1.39 7.92 7.44
N THR A 96 0.41 7.55 8.29
CA THR A 96 0.64 6.65 9.42
C THR A 96 1.11 5.27 8.96
N LEU A 97 0.49 4.70 7.92
CA LEU A 97 0.91 3.40 7.38
C LEU A 97 2.29 3.49 6.75
N ILE A 98 2.57 4.52 5.95
CA ILE A 98 3.91 4.74 5.37
C ILE A 98 4.95 4.80 6.49
N ARG A 99 4.73 5.60 7.53
CA ARG A 99 5.64 5.71 8.66
C ARG A 99 5.84 4.38 9.39
N THR A 100 4.75 3.65 9.63
CA THR A 100 4.79 2.40 10.37
C THR A 100 5.57 1.31 9.64
N TYR A 101 5.42 1.25 8.32
CA TYR A 101 5.98 0.18 7.51
C TYR A 101 7.23 0.54 6.71
N SER A 102 7.64 1.83 6.66
CA SER A 102 8.85 2.24 5.92
C SER A 102 10.11 1.52 6.43
N GLY A 103 10.23 1.29 7.73
CA GLY A 103 11.37 0.55 8.28
C GLY A 103 11.49 -0.90 7.80
N ALA A 104 10.39 -1.51 7.34
CA ALA A 104 10.44 -2.85 6.73
C ALA A 104 11.21 -2.84 5.39
N MET A 105 11.25 -1.70 4.70
CA MET A 105 11.98 -1.56 3.44
C MET A 105 13.50 -1.70 3.61
N ALA A 106 14.03 -1.38 4.80
CA ALA A 106 15.45 -1.60 5.11
C ALA A 106 15.85 -3.08 5.16
N LYS A 107 14.87 -4.01 5.21
CA LYS A 107 15.12 -5.45 5.13
C LYS A 107 15.15 -5.98 3.69
N VAL A 108 14.75 -5.14 2.72
CA VAL A 108 14.77 -5.51 1.30
C VAL A 108 16.21 -5.51 0.79
N ASP A 109 16.61 -6.60 0.18
CA ASP A 109 17.91 -6.80 -0.46
C ASP A 109 17.74 -7.31 -1.89
N ASP A 110 18.85 -7.51 -2.59
CA ASP A 110 18.85 -7.94 -3.99
C ASP A 110 18.22 -9.34 -4.20
N ASN A 111 18.26 -10.20 -3.17
CA ASN A 111 17.69 -11.54 -3.20
C ASN A 111 16.23 -11.59 -2.74
N SER A 112 15.70 -10.49 -2.22
CA SER A 112 14.29 -10.42 -1.84
C SER A 112 13.40 -10.69 -3.05
N SER A 113 12.37 -11.51 -2.88
CA SER A 113 11.46 -11.89 -3.96
C SER A 113 10.04 -12.06 -3.45
N ILE A 114 9.09 -12.05 -4.38
CA ILE A 114 7.69 -12.35 -4.08
C ILE A 114 7.34 -13.67 -4.72
N SER A 115 6.71 -14.56 -3.97
CA SER A 115 6.15 -15.81 -4.48
C SER A 115 4.64 -15.84 -4.21
N MET A 116 3.86 -16.03 -5.28
CA MET A 116 2.41 -16.11 -5.18
C MET A 116 1.99 -17.49 -4.68
N GLN A 117 0.99 -17.52 -3.78
CA GLN A 117 0.35 -18.76 -3.35
C GLN A 117 -0.79 -19.11 -4.32
N PRO A 118 -1.13 -20.40 -4.51
CA PRO A 118 -2.22 -20.80 -5.38
C PRO A 118 -3.52 -20.05 -5.04
N PHE A 119 -4.13 -19.45 -6.04
CA PHE A 119 -5.43 -18.78 -5.88
C PHE A 119 -6.52 -19.80 -5.57
N ARG A 120 -7.27 -19.58 -4.50
CA ARG A 120 -8.32 -20.50 -4.02
C ARG A 120 -9.69 -19.82 -3.96
N GLY A 121 -9.90 -18.81 -4.78
CA GLY A 121 -11.17 -18.07 -4.88
C GLY A 121 -11.90 -18.34 -6.19
N ASP A 122 -13.10 -17.80 -6.28
CA ASP A 122 -13.81 -17.68 -7.55
C ASP A 122 -13.28 -16.44 -8.28
N ALA A 123 -12.61 -16.64 -9.41
CA ALA A 123 -12.06 -15.55 -10.22
C ALA A 123 -13.14 -14.63 -10.84
N SER A 124 -14.40 -15.07 -10.87
CA SER A 124 -15.54 -14.27 -11.32
C SER A 124 -16.14 -13.38 -10.21
N ALA A 125 -15.76 -13.59 -8.95
CA ALA A 125 -16.23 -12.79 -7.83
C ALA A 125 -15.69 -11.36 -7.90
N ASN A 126 -16.48 -10.41 -7.41
CA ASN A 126 -16.09 -9.01 -7.36
C ASN A 126 -15.25 -8.63 -6.12
N ASP A 127 -15.07 -9.56 -5.19
CA ASP A 127 -14.26 -9.40 -3.98
C ASP A 127 -13.51 -10.71 -3.73
N VAL A 128 -12.19 -10.65 -3.70
CA VAL A 128 -11.32 -11.84 -3.62
C VAL A 128 -10.14 -11.62 -2.69
N VAL A 129 -9.54 -12.72 -2.24
CA VAL A 129 -8.28 -12.71 -1.47
C VAL A 129 -7.20 -13.38 -2.30
N VAL A 130 -6.11 -12.66 -2.53
CA VAL A 130 -4.87 -13.17 -3.13
C VAL A 130 -3.82 -13.28 -2.03
N ARG A 131 -2.94 -14.27 -2.11
CA ARG A 131 -1.92 -14.55 -1.09
C ARG A 131 -0.54 -14.61 -1.70
N SER A 132 0.44 -14.06 -0.98
CA SER A 132 1.85 -14.14 -1.35
C SER A 132 2.75 -14.35 -0.14
N MET A 133 4.00 -14.68 -0.44
CA MET A 133 5.10 -14.68 0.51
C MET A 133 6.16 -13.71 0.01
N ILE A 134 6.62 -12.81 0.85
CA ILE A 134 7.82 -12.00 0.61
C ILE A 134 9.01 -12.76 1.19
N ASN A 135 9.87 -13.24 0.31
CA ASN A 135 11.10 -13.93 0.69
C ASN A 135 12.21 -12.89 0.88
N GLN A 136 13.03 -13.07 1.90
CA GLN A 136 14.17 -12.21 2.23
C GLN A 136 15.36 -13.07 2.64
N SER A 137 16.60 -12.59 2.41
CA SER A 137 17.80 -13.37 2.72
C SER A 137 18.03 -13.55 4.22
N ASN A 138 17.65 -12.53 5.01
CA ASN A 138 17.95 -12.45 6.43
C ASN A 138 16.66 -12.48 7.26
N GLY A 139 16.01 -13.64 7.32
CA GLY A 139 14.82 -13.83 8.13
C GLY A 139 13.80 -14.77 7.51
N PRO A 140 12.71 -15.08 8.22
CA PRO A 140 11.63 -15.88 7.67
C PRO A 140 10.91 -15.13 6.56
N ALA A 141 10.29 -15.88 5.64
CA ALA A 141 9.41 -15.29 4.64
C ALA A 141 8.18 -14.67 5.32
N VAL A 142 7.77 -13.49 4.87
CA VAL A 142 6.63 -12.74 5.40
C VAL A 142 5.38 -13.07 4.58
N ALA A 143 4.34 -13.59 5.22
CA ALA A 143 3.05 -13.82 4.57
C ALA A 143 2.30 -12.50 4.39
N VAL A 144 1.83 -12.24 3.16
CA VAL A 144 1.00 -11.08 2.85
C VAL A 144 -0.21 -11.52 2.04
N ASP A 145 -1.41 -11.26 2.58
CA ASP A 145 -2.67 -11.46 1.86
C ASP A 145 -3.27 -10.11 1.47
N TYR A 146 -3.94 -10.09 0.34
CA TYR A 146 -4.52 -8.88 -0.25
C TYR A 146 -6.01 -9.09 -0.46
N ARG A 147 -6.86 -8.19 0.06
CA ARG A 147 -8.26 -8.10 -0.36
C ARG A 147 -8.37 -7.17 -1.54
N LEU A 148 -9.01 -7.67 -2.60
CA LEU A 148 -9.23 -6.93 -3.81
C LEU A 148 -10.72 -6.78 -4.07
N GLU A 149 -11.10 -5.65 -4.66
CA GLU A 149 -12.40 -5.45 -5.25
C GLU A 149 -12.30 -5.18 -6.75
N LYS A 150 -13.27 -5.67 -7.50
CA LYS A 150 -13.42 -5.35 -8.92
C LYS A 150 -14.17 -4.03 -9.07
N THR A 151 -13.54 -3.07 -9.73
CA THR A 151 -14.12 -1.77 -10.07
C THR A 151 -14.32 -1.65 -11.58
N PRO A 152 -15.03 -0.63 -12.09
CA PRO A 152 -15.10 -0.37 -13.53
C PRO A 152 -13.73 -0.19 -14.18
N ASN A 153 -12.72 0.24 -13.39
CA ASN A 153 -11.35 0.48 -13.86
C ASN A 153 -10.40 -0.70 -13.52
N GLY A 154 -10.93 -1.89 -13.25
CA GLY A 154 -10.16 -3.07 -12.91
C GLY A 154 -10.05 -3.32 -11.41
N TRP A 155 -9.13 -4.19 -11.03
CA TRP A 155 -8.88 -4.54 -9.62
C TRP A 155 -8.27 -3.40 -8.83
N LYS A 156 -8.70 -3.28 -7.57
CA LYS A 156 -8.09 -2.41 -6.55
C LYS A 156 -7.90 -3.19 -5.26
N VAL A 157 -6.72 -3.08 -4.68
CA VAL A 157 -6.47 -3.57 -3.31
C VAL A 157 -7.12 -2.61 -2.32
N TYR A 158 -7.80 -3.12 -1.29
CA TYR A 158 -8.39 -2.28 -0.24
C TYR A 158 -8.03 -2.69 1.18
N ASP A 159 -7.44 -3.88 1.39
CA ASP A 159 -6.96 -4.31 2.70
C ASP A 159 -5.76 -5.24 2.56
N LEU A 160 -4.88 -5.23 3.53
CA LEU A 160 -3.72 -6.09 3.62
C LEU A 160 -3.73 -6.87 4.93
N ASN A 161 -3.35 -8.13 4.86
CA ASN A 161 -3.00 -8.95 6.00
C ASN A 161 -1.49 -9.16 5.99
N VAL A 162 -0.82 -8.74 7.03
CA VAL A 162 0.61 -8.97 7.22
C VAL A 162 0.78 -9.83 8.46
N GLU A 163 1.38 -10.99 8.32
CA GLU A 163 1.61 -11.94 9.43
C GLU A 163 0.35 -12.22 10.25
N ASN A 164 -0.76 -12.50 9.59
CA ASN A 164 -2.09 -12.77 10.16
C ASN A 164 -2.79 -11.56 10.82
N ILE A 165 -2.34 -10.33 10.56
CA ILE A 165 -2.98 -9.12 11.07
C ILE A 165 -3.58 -8.34 9.89
N TRP A 166 -4.91 -8.32 9.77
CA TRP A 166 -5.63 -7.48 8.81
C TRP A 166 -5.57 -6.01 9.24
N LEU A 167 -5.08 -5.12 8.37
CA LEU A 167 -4.88 -3.70 8.71
C LEU A 167 -6.18 -3.01 9.09
N ILE A 168 -7.24 -3.18 8.30
CA ILE A 168 -8.55 -2.57 8.60
C ILE A 168 -9.04 -2.99 9.98
N GLN A 169 -8.97 -4.27 10.32
CA GLN A 169 -9.45 -4.76 11.61
C GLN A 169 -8.59 -4.23 12.77
N ASN A 170 -7.28 -4.18 12.59
CA ASN A 170 -6.34 -3.67 13.60
C ASN A 170 -6.61 -2.19 13.90
N TYR A 171 -6.74 -1.36 12.87
CA TYR A 171 -6.98 0.07 13.05
C TYR A 171 -8.42 0.41 13.45
N ARG A 172 -9.40 -0.42 13.09
CA ARG A 172 -10.82 -0.19 13.44
C ARG A 172 -11.05 -0.02 14.93
N ASN A 173 -10.44 -0.86 15.74
CA ASN A 173 -10.59 -0.78 17.20
C ASN A 173 -9.95 0.52 17.72
N GLN A 174 -8.73 0.80 17.30
CA GLN A 174 -8.01 2.02 17.69
C GLN A 174 -8.75 3.30 17.27
N PHE A 175 -9.26 3.34 16.03
CA PHE A 175 -10.01 4.48 15.53
C PHE A 175 -11.33 4.68 16.27
N ASN A 176 -12.06 3.58 16.53
CA ASN A 176 -13.31 3.63 17.27
C ASN A 176 -13.12 4.24 18.68
N ASP A 177 -12.08 3.78 19.40
CA ASP A 177 -11.77 4.25 20.73
C ASP A 177 -11.35 5.75 20.72
N GLN A 178 -10.49 6.14 19.78
CA GLN A 178 -10.05 7.52 19.64
C GLN A 178 -11.20 8.46 19.25
N ILE A 179 -12.05 8.05 18.31
CA ILE A 179 -13.19 8.86 17.88
C ILE A 179 -14.23 8.98 18.99
N ALA A 180 -14.46 7.92 19.77
CA ALA A 180 -15.39 7.96 20.89
C ALA A 180 -14.96 8.95 21.97
N GLN A 181 -13.67 9.13 22.18
CA GLN A 181 -13.12 10.04 23.19
C GLN A 181 -12.96 11.47 22.68
N ASN A 182 -12.50 11.66 21.45
CA ASN A 182 -11.99 12.94 20.95
C ASN A 182 -12.63 13.40 19.63
N GLY A 183 -13.61 12.65 19.12
CA GLY A 183 -14.19 12.90 17.80
C GLY A 183 -13.25 12.58 16.64
N ILE A 184 -13.74 12.77 15.42
CA ILE A 184 -12.96 12.49 14.19
C ILE A 184 -11.75 13.42 14.09
N ASP A 185 -11.91 14.70 14.43
CA ASP A 185 -10.80 15.67 14.40
C ASP A 185 -9.72 15.31 15.43
N GLY A 186 -10.12 14.78 16.58
CA GLY A 186 -9.18 14.26 17.58
C GLY A 186 -8.35 13.08 17.05
N LEU A 187 -8.98 12.15 16.33
CA LEU A 187 -8.26 11.07 15.65
C LEU A 187 -7.28 11.61 14.58
N ILE A 188 -7.74 12.51 13.71
CA ILE A 188 -6.89 13.12 12.66
C ILE A 188 -5.68 13.81 13.30
N ASN A 189 -5.89 14.58 14.36
CA ASN A 189 -4.82 15.27 15.08
C ASN A 189 -3.84 14.29 15.72
N ALA A 190 -4.32 13.20 16.33
CA ALA A 190 -3.47 12.16 16.92
C ALA A 190 -2.60 11.48 15.88
N LEU A 191 -3.18 11.09 14.73
CA LEU A 191 -2.44 10.51 13.61
C LEU A 191 -1.37 11.48 13.08
N ASN A 192 -1.73 12.75 12.86
CA ASN A 192 -0.80 13.77 12.36
C ASN A 192 0.34 14.07 13.34
N GLN A 193 0.08 14.03 14.65
CA GLN A 193 1.14 14.18 15.66
C GLN A 193 2.13 13.00 15.63
N GLN A 194 1.63 11.79 15.45
CA GLN A 194 2.48 10.61 15.28
C GLN A 194 3.31 10.64 13.99
N ASN A 195 2.84 11.33 12.96
CA ASN A 195 3.49 11.40 11.64
C ASN A 195 4.62 12.44 11.57
N ARG A 196 4.81 13.25 12.60
CA ARG A 196 5.92 14.21 12.74
C ARG A 196 7.17 13.48 13.21
#